data_3e6bfedd629e4ab48390d339cd954b77
#
_entry.id   3e6bfedd629e4ab48390d339cd954b77
#
_cell.length_a   1.000
_cell.length_b   1.000
_cell.length_c   1.000
_cell.angle_alpha   90.00
_cell.angle_beta   90.00
_cell.angle_gamma   90.00
#
_symmetry.space_group_name_H-M   'P 1'
#
loop_
_entity.id
_entity.type
_entity.pdbx_description
1 polymer ?
#
loop_
_entity_poly.entity_id
_entity_poly.type
_entity_poly.pdbx_seq_one_letter_code
_entity_poly.pdbx_strand_id
1 'polypeptide(L)'
;DLKAGKVDLAICSYIADEPDIDFIPVIQQELVVVTARDHPLARLYEHEVDLVETIHYPYIYFSENSGLRPFIDNVFMQQKLVPEIACYVDEDTAMAGLVSIDYGIAIMPRITALSYYNVHILKIKNTIPPRYIYLATMKDKGLSPALESFKNVVIHDSQKIC
;
A
#
# COMPACT_ATOMS: atom_id res chain seq x y z
N ASP A 1 -12.65 8.92 -12.98
CA ASP A 1 -12.65 10.38 -13.05
C ASP A 1 -11.81 10.91 -14.21
N LEU A 2 -10.62 10.35 -14.51
CA LEU A 2 -9.79 10.71 -15.69
C LEU A 2 -10.58 10.57 -17.00
N LYS A 3 -11.17 9.41 -17.27
CA LYS A 3 -11.98 9.17 -18.50
C LYS A 3 -13.22 10.06 -18.58
N ALA A 4 -13.79 10.43 -17.45
CA ALA A 4 -14.93 11.34 -17.40
C ALA A 4 -14.51 12.83 -17.52
N GLY A 5 -13.22 13.13 -17.62
CA GLY A 5 -12.70 14.49 -17.70
C GLY A 5 -12.91 15.33 -16.44
N LYS A 6 -13.21 14.71 -15.30
CA LYS A 6 -13.35 15.40 -14.00
C LYS A 6 -12.01 15.81 -13.42
N VAL A 7 -10.96 15.07 -13.75
CA VAL A 7 -9.57 15.36 -13.40
C VAL A 7 -8.69 15.12 -14.63
N ASP A 8 -7.59 15.81 -14.74
CA ASP A 8 -6.64 15.69 -15.86
C ASP A 8 -5.44 14.81 -15.49
N LEU A 9 -5.16 14.68 -14.19
CA LEU A 9 -4.06 13.90 -13.63
C LEU A 9 -4.52 13.25 -12.33
N ALA A 10 -4.06 12.02 -12.05
CA ALA A 10 -4.33 11.32 -10.80
C ALA A 10 -3.05 10.70 -10.25
N ILE A 11 -2.94 10.60 -8.93
CA ILE A 11 -1.95 9.79 -8.23
C ILE A 11 -2.70 8.61 -7.64
N CYS A 12 -2.40 7.39 -8.11
CA CYS A 12 -3.21 6.22 -7.78
C CYS A 12 -2.42 4.90 -7.87
N SER A 13 -3.06 3.82 -7.46
CA SER A 13 -2.61 2.46 -7.76
C SER A 13 -2.76 2.16 -9.25
N TYR A 14 -1.96 1.22 -9.75
CA TYR A 14 -2.14 0.69 -11.11
C TYR A 14 -3.52 0.02 -11.26
N ILE A 15 -4.18 0.29 -12.36
CA ILE A 15 -5.43 -0.35 -12.74
C ILE A 15 -5.18 -1.08 -14.05
N ALA A 16 -5.39 -2.40 -14.06
CA ALA A 16 -5.25 -3.21 -15.27
C ALA A 16 -6.36 -2.89 -16.29
N ASP A 17 -6.11 -3.24 -17.55
CA ASP A 17 -7.06 -3.13 -18.64
C ASP A 17 -7.59 -1.71 -18.93
N GLU A 18 -6.75 -0.71 -18.69
CA GLU A 18 -7.01 0.69 -19.01
C GLU A 18 -6.07 1.20 -20.12
N PRO A 19 -6.31 0.81 -21.39
CA PRO A 19 -5.40 1.10 -22.51
C PRO A 19 -5.27 2.59 -22.83
N ASP A 20 -6.26 3.39 -22.45
CA ASP A 20 -6.32 4.84 -22.73
C ASP A 20 -5.58 5.68 -21.67
N ILE A 21 -5.05 5.04 -20.62
CA ILE A 21 -4.37 5.72 -19.51
C ILE A 21 -2.88 5.39 -19.54
N ASP A 22 -2.05 6.42 -19.42
CA ASP A 22 -0.63 6.28 -19.15
C ASP A 22 -0.41 6.22 -17.63
N PHE A 23 0.29 5.18 -17.18
CA PHE A 23 0.69 5.02 -15.79
C PHE A 23 2.22 5.13 -15.68
N ILE A 24 2.68 6.17 -15.01
CA ILE A 24 4.11 6.41 -14.76
C ILE A 24 4.38 6.11 -13.28
N PRO A 25 5.24 5.12 -12.93
CA PRO A 25 5.55 4.83 -11.53
C PRO A 25 6.33 6.01 -10.93
N VAL A 26 5.87 6.52 -9.78
CA VAL A 26 6.47 7.68 -9.12
C VAL A 26 6.93 7.43 -7.69
N ILE A 27 6.33 6.47 -6.99
CA ILE A 27 6.71 6.15 -5.61
C ILE A 27 6.73 4.63 -5.45
N GLN A 28 7.85 4.07 -5.02
CA GLN A 28 7.89 2.69 -4.54
C GLN A 28 7.44 2.66 -3.08
N GLN A 29 6.45 1.85 -2.77
CA GLN A 29 5.96 1.66 -1.40
C GLN A 29 6.51 0.37 -0.81
N GLU A 30 7.23 0.48 0.32
CA GLU A 30 7.56 -0.68 1.15
C GLU A 30 6.29 -1.14 1.89
N LEU A 31 5.91 -2.41 1.74
CA LEU A 31 4.87 -3.02 2.56
C LEU A 31 5.52 -3.69 3.77
N VAL A 32 4.86 -3.56 4.91
CA VAL A 32 5.32 -4.09 6.20
C VAL A 32 4.17 -4.79 6.92
N VAL A 33 4.52 -5.72 7.79
CA VAL A 33 3.60 -6.25 8.79
C VAL A 33 3.64 -5.30 9.99
N VAL A 34 2.47 -4.87 10.44
CA VAL A 34 2.32 -3.99 11.61
C VAL A 34 1.53 -4.73 12.69
N THR A 35 2.04 -4.72 13.90
CA THR A 35 1.44 -5.34 15.08
C THR A 35 1.36 -4.35 16.23
N ALA A 36 0.57 -4.62 17.24
CA ALA A 36 0.70 -3.90 18.52
C ALA A 36 2.12 -4.08 19.08
N ARG A 37 2.58 -3.11 19.87
CA ARG A 37 3.94 -3.14 20.42
C ARG A 37 4.23 -4.34 21.32
N ASP A 38 3.21 -4.80 22.06
CA ASP A 38 3.30 -5.93 22.97
C ASP A 38 2.77 -7.25 22.38
N HIS A 39 2.47 -7.28 21.07
CA HIS A 39 1.98 -8.46 20.38
C HIS A 39 3.02 -9.59 20.40
N PRO A 40 2.60 -10.89 20.43
CA PRO A 40 3.54 -12.02 20.41
C PRO A 40 4.56 -11.97 19.27
N LEU A 41 4.15 -11.60 18.06
CA LEU A 41 5.09 -11.44 16.91
C LEU A 41 6.15 -10.37 17.19
N ALA A 42 5.80 -9.25 17.84
CA ALA A 42 6.76 -8.20 18.17
C ALA A 42 7.80 -8.66 19.22
N ARG A 43 7.45 -9.65 20.05
CA ARG A 43 8.38 -10.25 21.02
C ARG A 43 9.28 -11.31 20.41
N LEU A 44 8.79 -12.03 19.38
CA LEU A 44 9.53 -13.11 18.73
C LEU A 44 10.44 -12.58 17.60
N TYR A 45 10.04 -11.52 16.93
CA TYR A 45 10.72 -10.96 15.76
C TYR A 45 11.03 -9.48 15.96
N GLU A 46 12.31 -9.13 15.82
CA GLU A 46 12.75 -7.74 16.02
C GLU A 46 12.62 -6.89 14.76
N HIS A 47 12.92 -7.46 13.59
CA HIS A 47 13.07 -6.68 12.35
C HIS A 47 12.24 -7.20 11.18
N GLU A 48 12.08 -8.51 11.05
CA GLU A 48 11.41 -9.13 9.91
C GLU A 48 10.65 -10.39 10.31
N VAL A 49 9.61 -10.73 9.55
CA VAL A 49 8.78 -11.90 9.78
C VAL A 49 8.41 -12.58 8.46
N ASP A 50 8.36 -13.91 8.48
CA ASP A 50 7.77 -14.70 7.39
C ASP A 50 6.25 -14.64 7.48
N LEU A 51 5.56 -14.48 6.35
CA LEU A 51 4.10 -14.38 6.32
C LEU A 51 3.40 -15.64 6.86
N VAL A 52 4.03 -16.82 6.76
CA VAL A 52 3.49 -18.05 7.33
C VAL A 52 3.32 -17.97 8.85
N GLU A 53 4.15 -17.22 9.55
CA GLU A 53 4.05 -17.03 10.99
C GLU A 53 2.93 -16.06 11.39
N THR A 54 2.45 -15.28 10.46
CA THR A 54 1.46 -14.23 10.70
C THR A 54 0.02 -14.73 10.55
N ILE A 55 -0.22 -15.80 9.80
CA ILE A 55 -1.57 -16.29 9.48
C ILE A 55 -2.34 -16.86 10.68
N HIS A 56 -1.66 -17.07 11.81
CA HIS A 56 -2.26 -17.55 13.05
C HIS A 56 -2.95 -16.43 13.86
N TYR A 57 -2.86 -15.20 13.36
CA TYR A 57 -3.41 -14.00 13.99
C TYR A 57 -4.46 -13.34 13.10
N PRO A 58 -5.51 -12.74 13.70
CA PRO A 58 -6.52 -12.06 12.91
C PRO A 58 -5.95 -10.80 12.23
N TYR A 59 -6.35 -10.59 10.98
CA TYR A 59 -5.93 -9.46 10.17
C TYR A 59 -6.98 -8.36 10.14
N ILE A 60 -6.52 -7.12 10.31
CA ILE A 60 -7.24 -5.94 9.87
C ILE A 60 -6.86 -5.74 8.41
N TYR A 61 -7.85 -5.70 7.54
CA TYR A 61 -7.63 -5.78 6.11
C TYR A 61 -8.21 -4.57 5.37
N PHE A 62 -7.68 -4.25 4.21
CA PHE A 62 -8.27 -3.21 3.38
C PHE A 62 -9.58 -3.67 2.77
N SER A 63 -10.55 -2.75 2.65
CA SER A 63 -11.81 -3.00 1.96
C SER A 63 -11.60 -3.19 0.45
N GLU A 64 -12.64 -3.65 -0.23
CA GLU A 64 -12.61 -3.84 -1.68
C GLU A 64 -12.45 -2.54 -2.47
N ASN A 65 -12.74 -1.39 -1.86
CA ASN A 65 -12.55 -0.08 -2.47
C ASN A 65 -11.09 0.39 -2.49
N SER A 66 -10.22 -0.24 -1.70
CA SER A 66 -8.81 0.12 -1.66
C SER A 66 -8.05 -0.43 -2.86
N GLY A 67 -7.34 0.43 -3.58
CA GLY A 67 -6.44 0.02 -4.66
C GLY A 67 -5.23 -0.82 -4.18
N LEU A 68 -5.01 -0.95 -2.88
CA LEU A 68 -3.98 -1.82 -2.29
C LEU A 68 -4.49 -3.25 -2.07
N ARG A 69 -5.80 -3.44 -1.89
CA ARG A 69 -6.41 -4.74 -1.59
C ARG A 69 -6.04 -5.83 -2.61
N PRO A 70 -6.17 -5.63 -3.93
CA PRO A 70 -5.81 -6.67 -4.90
C PRO A 70 -4.33 -7.05 -4.85
N PHE A 71 -3.45 -6.11 -4.50
CA PHE A 71 -2.02 -6.38 -4.34
C PHE A 71 -1.76 -7.29 -3.14
N ILE A 72 -2.36 -7.01 -1.98
CA ILE A 72 -2.20 -7.83 -0.77
C ILE A 72 -2.81 -9.22 -0.98
N ASP A 73 -3.98 -9.31 -1.61
CA ASP A 73 -4.60 -10.59 -1.97
C ASP A 73 -3.67 -11.45 -2.83
N ASN A 74 -3.00 -10.83 -3.82
CA ASN A 74 -2.02 -11.51 -4.66
C ASN A 74 -0.79 -11.98 -3.86
N VAL A 75 -0.31 -11.18 -2.90
CA VAL A 75 0.81 -11.57 -2.03
C VAL A 75 0.46 -12.84 -1.25
N PHE A 76 -0.69 -12.92 -0.61
CA PHE A 76 -1.14 -14.11 0.11
C PHE A 76 -1.36 -15.30 -0.83
N MET A 77 -1.97 -15.07 -1.97
CA MET A 77 -2.21 -16.11 -2.97
C MET A 77 -0.91 -16.74 -3.47
N GLN A 78 0.12 -15.93 -3.78
CA GLN A 78 1.43 -16.42 -4.21
C GLN A 78 2.14 -17.26 -3.14
N GLN A 79 1.94 -16.91 -1.88
CA GLN A 79 2.48 -17.67 -0.74
C GLN A 79 1.59 -18.88 -0.37
N LYS A 80 0.44 -19.07 -1.03
CA LYS A 80 -0.57 -20.10 -0.71
C LYS A 80 -1.07 -20.01 0.73
N LEU A 81 -1.20 -18.80 1.23
CA LEU A 81 -1.67 -18.49 2.57
C LEU A 81 -3.08 -17.88 2.51
N VAL A 82 -3.87 -18.14 3.54
CA VAL A 82 -5.22 -17.60 3.69
C VAL A 82 -5.31 -16.95 5.07
N PRO A 83 -5.30 -15.61 5.13
CA PRO A 83 -5.41 -14.90 6.41
C PRO A 83 -6.84 -14.98 6.96
N GLU A 84 -6.97 -15.06 8.28
CA GLU A 84 -8.25 -14.83 8.96
C GLU A 84 -8.48 -13.33 9.07
N ILE A 85 -9.62 -12.83 8.60
CA ILE A 85 -9.90 -11.39 8.57
C ILE A 85 -10.86 -11.03 9.70
N ALA A 86 -10.39 -10.17 10.62
CA ALA A 86 -11.19 -9.66 11.72
C ALA A 86 -12.11 -8.52 11.30
N CYS A 87 -11.62 -7.59 10.48
CA CYS A 87 -12.41 -6.47 9.95
C CYS A 87 -11.77 -5.85 8.72
N TYR A 88 -12.55 -5.00 8.04
CA TYR A 88 -12.12 -4.21 6.88
C TYR A 88 -12.10 -2.73 7.22
N VAL A 89 -11.11 -2.02 6.65
CA VAL A 89 -10.96 -0.56 6.77
C VAL A 89 -10.58 0.04 5.41
N ASP A 90 -10.85 1.33 5.23
CA ASP A 90 -10.51 2.06 4.00
C ASP A 90 -9.20 2.82 4.12
N GLU A 91 -8.82 3.23 5.35
CA GLU A 91 -7.75 4.18 5.59
C GLU A 91 -6.60 3.59 6.41
N ASP A 92 -5.36 3.91 6.01
CA ASP A 92 -4.13 3.47 6.68
C ASP A 92 -4.10 3.86 8.16
N THR A 93 -4.60 5.07 8.50
CA THR A 93 -4.62 5.59 9.87
C THR A 93 -5.63 4.86 10.75
N ALA A 94 -6.79 4.49 10.20
CA ALA A 94 -7.77 3.67 10.90
C ALA A 94 -7.20 2.27 11.19
N MET A 95 -6.51 1.69 10.20
CA MET A 95 -5.80 0.41 10.34
C MET A 95 -4.77 0.48 11.46
N ALA A 96 -3.87 1.48 11.44
CA ALA A 96 -2.85 1.67 12.46
C ALA A 96 -3.45 1.87 13.86
N GLY A 97 -4.58 2.57 13.96
CA GLY A 97 -5.32 2.75 15.21
C GLY A 97 -5.81 1.42 15.80
N LEU A 98 -6.46 0.58 15.00
CA LEU A 98 -6.94 -0.73 15.42
C LEU A 98 -5.78 -1.69 15.78
N VAL A 99 -4.70 -1.66 14.99
CA VAL A 99 -3.48 -2.45 15.31
C VAL A 99 -2.90 -2.01 16.64
N SER A 100 -2.86 -0.71 16.93
CA SER A 100 -2.25 -0.18 18.17
C SER A 100 -2.93 -0.64 19.46
N ILE A 101 -4.20 -1.04 19.38
CA ILE A 101 -4.98 -1.59 20.50
C ILE A 101 -5.07 -3.14 20.48
N ASP A 102 -4.24 -3.77 19.64
CA ASP A 102 -4.16 -5.24 19.50
C ASP A 102 -5.46 -5.90 19.02
N TYR A 103 -6.25 -5.20 18.19
CA TYR A 103 -7.46 -5.78 17.59
C TYR A 103 -7.13 -6.81 16.51
N GLY A 104 -5.94 -6.72 15.92
CA GLY A 104 -5.40 -7.62 14.92
C GLY A 104 -4.08 -7.06 14.39
N ILE A 105 -3.49 -7.78 13.45
CA ILE A 105 -2.29 -7.35 12.72
C ILE A 105 -2.66 -6.87 11.32
N ALA A 106 -1.74 -6.21 10.62
CA ALA A 106 -2.00 -5.73 9.26
C ALA A 106 -0.77 -5.81 8.36
N ILE A 107 -1.00 -5.97 7.05
CA ILE A 107 -0.03 -5.60 6.02
C ILE A 107 -0.46 -4.25 5.45
N MET A 108 0.44 -3.27 5.50
CA MET A 108 0.17 -1.92 5.04
C MET A 108 1.45 -1.22 4.56
N PRO A 109 1.34 -0.11 3.83
CA PRO A 109 2.50 0.69 3.48
C PRO A 109 3.21 1.23 4.72
N ARG A 110 4.55 1.27 4.65
CA ARG A 110 5.35 1.92 5.67
C ARG A 110 5.22 3.43 5.54
N ILE A 111 4.27 4.01 6.25
CA ILE A 111 4.00 5.46 6.27
C ILE A 111 4.60 6.11 7.51
N THR A 112 4.97 7.39 7.40
CA THR A 112 5.55 8.16 8.52
C THR A 112 4.61 8.23 9.71
N ALA A 113 3.29 8.24 9.46
CA ALA A 113 2.27 8.29 10.51
C ALA A 113 2.33 7.12 11.49
N LEU A 114 2.90 5.96 11.12
CA LEU A 114 3.07 4.82 12.04
C LEU A 114 3.87 5.16 13.29
N SER A 115 4.76 6.15 13.22
CA SER A 115 5.55 6.62 14.36
C SER A 115 4.70 7.26 15.49
N TYR A 116 3.46 7.65 15.20
CA TYR A 116 2.54 8.23 16.19
C TYR A 116 1.66 7.18 16.89
N TYR A 117 1.74 5.93 16.48
CA TYR A 117 0.97 4.83 17.05
C TYR A 117 1.84 3.89 17.88
N ASN A 118 1.24 3.23 18.87
CA ASN A 118 1.93 2.24 19.71
C ASN A 118 1.99 0.88 18.97
N VAL A 119 2.77 0.84 17.88
CA VAL A 119 2.90 -0.32 17.02
C VAL A 119 4.35 -0.79 16.89
N HIS A 120 4.53 -2.03 16.45
CA HIS A 120 5.80 -2.59 16.02
C HIS A 120 5.74 -2.91 14.53
N ILE A 121 6.82 -2.61 13.82
CA ILE A 121 6.90 -2.71 12.36
C ILE A 121 7.91 -3.80 12.00
N LEU A 122 7.45 -4.79 11.26
CA LEU A 122 8.26 -5.91 10.78
C LEU A 122 8.33 -5.89 9.25
N LYS A 123 9.52 -6.02 8.71
CA LYS A 123 9.69 -6.24 7.28
C LYS A 123 9.13 -7.61 6.89
N ILE A 124 8.59 -7.70 5.69
CA ILE A 124 8.16 -8.97 5.11
C ILE A 124 9.41 -9.68 4.58
N LYS A 125 9.72 -10.84 5.13
CA LYS A 125 10.88 -11.66 4.73
C LYS A 125 10.69 -12.33 3.37
N ASN A 126 9.44 -12.65 3.02
CA ASN A 126 9.10 -13.28 1.76
C ASN A 126 9.41 -12.34 0.58
N THR A 127 9.85 -12.91 -0.52
CA THR A 127 9.96 -12.16 -1.78
C THR A 127 8.57 -11.82 -2.28
N ILE A 128 8.24 -10.53 -2.30
CA ILE A 128 6.99 -9.99 -2.83
C ILE A 128 7.29 -9.05 -4.00
N PRO A 129 6.37 -8.88 -4.97
CA PRO A 129 6.56 -7.91 -6.04
C PRO A 129 6.74 -6.50 -5.50
N PRO A 130 7.49 -5.62 -6.17
CA PRO A 130 7.55 -4.22 -5.80
C PRO A 130 6.19 -3.56 -6.03
N ARG A 131 5.74 -2.76 -5.06
CA ARG A 131 4.51 -1.97 -5.18
C ARG A 131 4.86 -0.53 -5.52
N TYR A 132 4.13 0.03 -6.49
CA TYR A 132 4.28 1.43 -6.89
C TYR A 132 2.96 2.19 -6.78
N ILE A 133 3.08 3.47 -6.50
CA ILE A 133 2.06 4.48 -6.79
C ILE A 133 2.42 5.10 -8.13
N TYR A 134 1.41 5.36 -8.92
CA TYR A 134 1.54 5.86 -10.29
C TYR A 134 0.94 7.25 -10.43
N LEU A 135 1.57 8.05 -11.26
CA LEU A 135 0.97 9.21 -11.85
C LEU A 135 0.25 8.76 -13.11
N ALA A 136 -1.05 9.03 -13.20
CA ALA A 136 -1.90 8.59 -14.30
C ALA A 136 -2.45 9.79 -15.07
N THR A 137 -2.40 9.72 -16.40
CA THR A 137 -2.95 10.73 -17.35
C THR A 137 -3.61 10.04 -18.54
N MET A 138 -4.55 10.72 -19.20
CA MET A 138 -5.09 10.23 -20.48
C MET A 138 -4.01 10.33 -21.59
N LYS A 139 -3.85 9.28 -22.40
CA LYS A 139 -2.86 9.23 -23.47
C LYS A 139 -3.06 10.32 -24.53
N ASP A 140 -4.31 10.47 -24.95
CA ASP A 140 -4.66 11.32 -26.11
C ASP A 140 -5.10 12.73 -25.69
N LYS A 141 -4.94 13.09 -24.41
CA LYS A 141 -5.32 14.40 -23.89
C LYS A 141 -4.08 15.18 -23.48
N GLY A 142 -3.83 16.29 -24.19
CA GLY A 142 -2.78 17.24 -23.81
C GLY A 142 -3.05 17.83 -22.43
N LEU A 143 -2.01 17.97 -21.62
CA LEU A 143 -2.06 18.64 -20.33
C LEU A 143 -1.84 20.15 -20.52
N SER A 144 -2.40 20.95 -19.60
CA SER A 144 -2.06 22.38 -19.56
C SER A 144 -0.58 22.57 -19.19
N PRO A 145 0.06 23.70 -19.56
CA PRO A 145 1.46 23.96 -19.18
C PRO A 145 1.76 23.81 -17.69
N ALA A 146 0.81 24.19 -16.83
CA ALA A 146 0.93 24.06 -15.39
C ALA A 146 0.95 22.56 -14.96
N LEU A 147 0.09 21.74 -15.53
CA LEU A 147 0.02 20.31 -15.24
C LEU A 147 1.23 19.56 -15.82
N GLU A 148 1.73 19.95 -16.98
CA GLU A 148 2.99 19.41 -17.52
C GLU A 148 4.17 19.73 -16.61
N SER A 149 4.26 20.96 -16.09
CA SER A 149 5.29 21.34 -15.13
C SER A 149 5.19 20.53 -13.85
N PHE A 150 3.97 20.35 -13.30
CA PHE A 150 3.73 19.53 -12.13
C PHE A 150 4.13 18.06 -12.36
N LYS A 151 3.70 17.47 -13.48
CA LYS A 151 4.07 16.09 -13.88
C LYS A 151 5.59 15.92 -13.92
N ASN A 152 6.31 16.87 -14.54
CA ASN A 152 7.76 16.82 -14.66
C ASN A 152 8.45 16.92 -13.29
N VAL A 153 7.96 17.75 -12.37
CA VAL A 153 8.47 17.84 -10.99
C VAL A 153 8.28 16.52 -10.27
N VAL A 154 7.08 15.94 -10.30
CA VAL A 154 6.79 14.66 -9.64
C VAL A 154 7.69 13.54 -10.18
N ILE A 155 7.87 13.44 -11.50
CA ILE A 155 8.72 12.42 -12.12
C ILE A 155 10.20 12.65 -11.75
N HIS A 156 10.67 13.91 -11.78
CA HIS A 156 12.06 14.22 -11.45
C HIS A 156 12.38 13.91 -9.98
N ASP A 157 11.48 14.26 -9.07
CA ASP A 157 11.69 14.00 -7.63
C ASP A 157 11.59 12.50 -7.31
N SER A 158 10.75 11.76 -8.01
CA SER A 158 10.66 10.30 -7.86
C SER A 158 11.98 9.58 -8.20
N GLN A 159 12.74 10.09 -9.17
CA GLN A 159 14.04 9.53 -9.57
C GLN A 159 15.16 9.78 -8.55
N LYS A 160 14.96 10.68 -7.58
CA LYS A 160 15.93 10.96 -6.50
C LYS A 160 15.74 10.09 -5.27
N ILE A 161 14.59 9.39 -5.18
CA ILE A 161 14.17 8.59 -4.01
C ILE A 161 14.40 7.08 -4.26
N CYS A 162 14.76 6.68 -5.47
CA CYS A 162 15.10 5.30 -5.84
C CYS A 162 16.57 4.99 -5.70
#